data_25e0c2a94e7980793dd97f823e0ea0c0
#
_entry.id   25e0c2a94e7980793dd97f823e0ea0c0
#
_cell.length_a   1.000
_cell.length_b   1.000
_cell.length_c   1.000
_cell.angle_alpha   90.00
_cell.angle_beta   90.00
_cell.angle_gamma   90.00
#
_symmetry.space_group_name_H-M   'P 1'
#
loop_
_entity.id
_entity.type
_entity.pdbx_description
1 polymer ?
#
loop_
_entity_poly.entity_id
_entity_poly.type
_entity_poly.pdbx_seq_one_letter_code
_entity_poly.pdbx_strand_id
1 'polypeptide(L)'
;MNTRESRLWGKASAATSVPADRDLVVDFVRVACMFAVVAVHLLMMGIAVDDGGVKVGNPLTSVSWFAQGTWFGQVMPLFFVVGGFASLTSWRSLNRRGGDAGDYLRNRVLRLVRPTVALYAFLALSLWCATAVGVPGEMLAVIAAGAGVQLWFLAAYLICQATVPVMAAFHKRAPY
;
A
#
# COMPACT_ATOMS: atom_id res chain seq x y z
N MET A 1 -33.18 33.36 -0.69
CA MET A 1 -32.25 32.22 -0.56
C MET A 1 -32.99 30.98 -0.97
N ASN A 2 -32.59 30.34 -2.07
CA ASN A 2 -33.40 29.35 -2.78
C ASN A 2 -33.27 27.97 -2.08
N THR A 3 -34.39 27.29 -1.85
CA THR A 3 -34.47 25.96 -1.18
C THR A 3 -33.60 24.87 -1.87
N ARG A 4 -33.16 25.10 -3.08
CA ARG A 4 -32.28 24.20 -3.83
C ARG A 4 -30.81 24.35 -3.40
N GLU A 5 -30.38 25.58 -3.09
CA GLU A 5 -29.02 25.83 -2.61
C GLU A 5 -28.79 25.32 -1.19
N SER A 6 -29.76 25.47 -0.31
CA SER A 6 -29.66 24.93 1.06
C SER A 6 -29.53 23.39 1.10
N ARG A 7 -30.14 22.67 0.13
CA ARG A 7 -29.97 21.21 0.00
C ARG A 7 -28.60 20.80 -0.55
N LEU A 8 -27.97 21.61 -1.40
CA LEU A 8 -26.64 21.36 -1.93
C LEU A 8 -25.56 21.59 -0.86
N TRP A 9 -25.69 22.66 -0.08
CA TRP A 9 -24.77 22.93 1.04
C TRP A 9 -24.92 21.90 2.17
N GLY A 10 -26.14 21.44 2.48
CA GLY A 10 -26.39 20.38 3.47
C GLY A 10 -25.78 19.03 3.06
N LYS A 11 -25.79 18.69 1.74
CA LYS A 11 -25.15 17.47 1.23
C LYS A 11 -23.62 17.57 1.21
N ALA A 12 -23.06 18.72 0.92
CA ALA A 12 -21.62 18.95 0.96
C ALA A 12 -21.06 18.88 2.40
N SER A 13 -21.78 19.40 3.38
CA SER A 13 -21.39 19.32 4.80
C SER A 13 -21.49 17.90 5.37
N ALA A 14 -22.44 17.10 4.91
CA ALA A 14 -22.58 15.70 5.32
C ALA A 14 -21.50 14.78 4.73
N ALA A 15 -20.88 15.17 3.60
CA ALA A 15 -19.82 14.40 2.95
C ALA A 15 -18.44 14.56 3.62
N THR A 16 -18.27 15.55 4.49
CA THR A 16 -17.01 15.84 5.20
C THR A 16 -16.97 15.39 6.64
N SER A 17 -18.05 14.84 7.18
CA SER A 17 -18.03 14.30 8.55
C SER A 17 -17.31 12.94 8.59
N VAL A 18 -16.15 12.89 9.24
CA VAL A 18 -15.45 11.65 9.54
C VAL A 18 -16.36 10.79 10.41
N PRO A 19 -16.62 9.51 10.07
CA PRO A 19 -17.42 8.63 10.92
C PRO A 19 -16.84 8.60 12.34
N ALA A 20 -17.70 8.75 13.36
CA ALA A 20 -17.30 8.79 14.77
C ALA A 20 -16.58 7.51 15.26
N ASP A 21 -16.71 6.41 14.53
CA ASP A 21 -16.07 5.09 14.79
C ASP A 21 -14.71 4.94 14.08
N ARG A 22 -14.18 6.00 13.46
CA ARG A 22 -12.92 5.95 12.74
C ARG A 22 -11.75 6.33 13.65
N ASP A 23 -10.84 5.40 13.87
CA ASP A 23 -9.61 5.64 14.63
C ASP A 23 -8.60 6.41 13.76
N LEU A 24 -8.55 7.72 13.98
CA LEU A 24 -7.68 8.63 13.25
C LEU A 24 -6.19 8.35 13.53
N VAL A 25 -5.86 7.80 14.69
CA VAL A 25 -4.48 7.46 15.04
C VAL A 25 -4.00 6.29 14.18
N VAL A 26 -4.84 5.27 14.03
CA VAL A 26 -4.54 4.11 13.15
C VAL A 26 -4.38 4.55 11.70
N ASP A 27 -5.22 5.45 11.22
CA ASP A 27 -5.11 5.97 9.86
C ASP A 27 -3.84 6.83 9.68
N PHE A 28 -3.51 7.66 10.65
CA PHE A 28 -2.29 8.47 10.63
C PHE A 28 -1.03 7.58 10.61
N VAL A 29 -0.95 6.58 11.48
CA VAL A 29 0.18 5.63 11.52
C VAL A 29 0.34 4.91 10.18
N ARG A 30 -0.76 4.51 9.53
CA ARG A 30 -0.71 3.89 8.21
C ARG A 30 -0.14 4.82 7.14
N VAL A 31 -0.61 6.06 7.10
CA VAL A 31 -0.13 7.05 6.15
C VAL A 31 1.34 7.35 6.39
N ALA A 32 1.76 7.51 7.63
CA ALA A 32 3.15 7.72 8.01
C ALA A 32 4.04 6.53 7.60
N CYS A 33 3.60 5.30 7.86
CA CYS A 33 4.30 4.09 7.42
C CYS A 33 4.42 4.01 5.89
N MET A 34 3.35 4.31 5.15
CA MET A 34 3.38 4.31 3.68
C MET A 34 4.35 5.37 3.16
N PHE A 35 4.32 6.57 3.73
CA PHE A 35 5.25 7.64 3.36
C PHE A 35 6.70 7.25 3.63
N ALA A 36 6.99 6.67 4.79
CA ALA A 36 8.33 6.19 5.14
C ALA A 36 8.82 5.10 4.16
N VAL A 37 7.96 4.15 3.81
CA VAL A 37 8.30 3.10 2.82
C VAL A 37 8.64 3.73 1.47
N VAL A 38 7.82 4.66 0.97
CA VAL A 38 8.07 5.34 -0.31
C VAL A 38 9.37 6.13 -0.26
N ALA A 39 9.58 6.91 0.81
CA ALA A 39 10.79 7.72 0.98
C ALA A 39 12.06 6.87 1.00
N VAL A 40 12.07 5.75 1.75
CA VAL A 40 13.21 4.84 1.79
C VAL A 40 13.48 4.22 0.42
N HIS A 41 12.44 3.78 -0.31
CA HIS A 41 12.62 3.22 -1.65
C HIS A 41 13.15 4.24 -2.65
N LEU A 42 12.70 5.49 -2.58
CA LEU A 42 13.22 6.57 -3.42
C LEU A 42 14.71 6.85 -3.10
N LEU A 43 15.08 6.84 -1.81
CA LEU A 43 16.47 7.05 -1.40
C LEU A 43 17.38 5.88 -1.78
N MET A 44 16.85 4.67 -1.91
CA MET A 44 17.61 3.48 -2.33
C MET A 44 17.83 3.39 -3.85
N MET A 45 17.12 4.18 -4.65
CA MET A 45 17.20 4.14 -6.10
C MET A 45 18.04 5.32 -6.61
N GLY A 46 19.31 5.05 -6.93
CA GLY A 46 20.20 6.00 -7.61
C GLY A 46 20.34 5.64 -9.09
N ILE A 47 20.16 6.62 -9.95
CA ILE A 47 20.42 6.50 -11.39
C ILE A 47 21.57 7.44 -11.73
N ALA A 48 22.67 6.91 -12.22
CA ALA A 48 23.77 7.67 -12.77
C ALA A 48 23.85 7.43 -14.27
N VAL A 49 24.08 8.48 -15.03
CA VAL A 49 24.30 8.42 -16.48
C VAL A 49 25.74 8.88 -16.72
N ASP A 50 26.58 8.01 -17.28
CA ASP A 50 27.92 8.33 -17.69
C ASP A 50 28.16 7.89 -19.15
N ASP A 51 29.38 8.12 -19.67
CA ASP A 51 29.75 7.76 -21.04
C ASP A 51 29.65 6.23 -21.30
N GLY A 52 29.55 5.42 -20.25
CA GLY A 52 29.36 3.97 -20.32
C GLY A 52 27.89 3.52 -20.26
N GLY A 53 26.93 4.46 -20.22
CA GLY A 53 25.50 4.19 -20.19
C GLY A 53 24.81 4.47 -18.85
N VAL A 54 23.64 3.87 -18.67
CA VAL A 54 22.83 4.04 -17.46
C VAL A 54 23.25 3.05 -16.39
N LYS A 55 23.75 3.55 -15.27
CA LYS A 55 24.07 2.75 -14.08
C LYS A 55 23.00 2.93 -13.02
N VAL A 56 22.44 1.82 -12.55
CA VAL A 56 21.49 1.82 -11.44
C VAL A 56 22.18 1.22 -10.23
N GLY A 57 22.13 1.93 -9.13
CA GLY A 57 22.74 1.48 -7.88
C GLY A 57 21.97 1.99 -6.67
N ASN A 58 22.33 1.46 -5.53
CA ASN A 58 21.82 1.96 -4.26
C ASN A 58 22.87 2.92 -3.65
N PRO A 59 22.67 4.26 -3.73
CA PRO A 59 23.64 5.21 -3.21
C PRO A 59 23.85 5.10 -1.69
N LEU A 60 22.90 4.51 -0.98
CA LEU A 60 22.97 4.35 0.47
C LEU A 60 23.92 3.22 0.90
N THR A 61 24.37 2.36 -0.02
CA THR A 61 25.41 1.35 0.28
C THR A 61 26.77 1.97 0.57
N SER A 62 27.01 3.20 0.12
CA SER A 62 28.24 3.96 0.41
C SER A 62 28.22 4.63 1.78
N VAL A 63 27.06 4.67 2.46
CA VAL A 63 26.89 5.31 3.76
C VAL A 63 27.02 4.27 4.87
N SER A 64 28.15 4.26 5.57
CA SER A 64 28.55 3.21 6.54
C SER A 64 27.55 2.98 7.69
N TRP A 65 26.88 4.02 8.15
CA TRP A 65 25.90 3.93 9.25
C TRP A 65 24.47 3.61 8.77
N PHE A 66 24.23 3.67 7.47
CA PHE A 66 22.87 3.52 6.93
C PHE A 66 22.30 2.11 7.17
N ALA A 67 23.12 1.08 7.03
CA ALA A 67 22.72 -0.30 7.28
C ALA A 67 22.21 -0.47 8.73
N GLN A 68 22.90 0.10 9.69
CA GLN A 68 22.45 0.10 11.10
C GLN A 68 21.22 1.00 11.31
N GLY A 69 21.16 2.15 10.65
CA GLY A 69 20.01 3.07 10.70
C GLY A 69 18.72 2.45 10.16
N THR A 70 18.79 1.56 9.17
CA THR A 70 17.61 0.87 8.62
C THR A 70 16.92 -0.04 9.64
N TRP A 71 17.64 -0.53 10.66
CA TRP A 71 17.04 -1.32 11.74
C TRP A 71 16.00 -0.52 12.54
N PHE A 72 16.24 0.76 12.77
CA PHE A 72 15.29 1.66 13.43
C PHE A 72 14.17 2.09 12.49
N GLY A 73 14.42 2.12 11.20
CA GLY A 73 13.46 2.48 10.15
C GLY A 73 12.62 1.32 9.62
N GLN A 74 12.65 0.14 10.25
CA GLN A 74 11.86 -1.01 9.80
C GLN A 74 10.37 -0.79 10.10
N VAL A 75 9.70 -0.03 9.25
CA VAL A 75 8.24 0.23 9.33
C VAL A 75 7.40 -0.97 8.90
N MET A 76 8.00 -1.98 8.27
CA MET A 76 7.32 -3.18 7.79
C MET A 76 6.58 -3.95 8.91
N PRO A 77 7.22 -4.32 10.04
CA PRO A 77 6.52 -4.99 11.14
C PRO A 77 5.35 -4.17 11.67
N LEU A 78 5.54 -2.86 11.83
CA LEU A 78 4.48 -1.94 12.28
C LEU A 78 3.31 -1.92 11.29
N PHE A 79 3.61 -1.89 10.00
CA PHE A 79 2.59 -1.94 8.94
C PHE A 79 1.77 -3.25 9.01
N PHE A 80 2.41 -4.39 9.25
CA PHE A 80 1.72 -5.68 9.42
C PHE A 80 0.87 -5.72 10.70
N VAL A 81 1.36 -5.19 11.81
CA VAL A 81 0.61 -5.11 13.07
C VAL A 81 -0.64 -4.25 12.92
N VAL A 82 -0.48 -3.03 12.41
CA VAL A 82 -1.60 -2.10 12.18
C VAL A 82 -2.57 -2.66 11.13
N GLY A 83 -2.03 -3.28 10.07
CA GLY A 83 -2.81 -3.96 9.04
C GLY A 83 -3.60 -5.14 9.60
N GLY A 84 -2.99 -5.95 10.47
CA GLY A 84 -3.62 -7.07 11.16
C GLY A 84 -4.76 -6.62 12.07
N PHE A 85 -4.54 -5.60 12.90
CA PHE A 85 -5.57 -5.01 13.75
C PHE A 85 -6.80 -4.56 12.95
N ALA A 86 -6.58 -3.77 11.90
CA ALA A 86 -7.67 -3.30 11.05
C ALA A 86 -8.36 -4.42 10.27
N SER A 87 -7.62 -5.47 9.93
CA SER A 87 -8.17 -6.64 9.27
C SER A 87 -9.06 -7.42 10.22
N LEU A 88 -8.63 -7.61 11.47
CA LEU A 88 -9.42 -8.25 12.51
C LEU A 88 -10.70 -7.47 12.84
N THR A 89 -10.62 -6.16 12.97
CA THR A 89 -11.78 -5.28 13.20
C THR A 89 -12.78 -5.38 12.05
N SER A 90 -12.28 -5.34 10.82
CA SER A 90 -13.11 -5.50 9.61
C SER A 90 -13.76 -6.88 9.53
N TRP A 91 -13.02 -7.95 9.84
CA TRP A 91 -13.55 -9.31 9.91
C TRP A 91 -14.66 -9.44 10.96
N ARG A 92 -14.42 -8.95 12.17
CA ARG A 92 -15.41 -8.97 13.25
C ARG A 92 -16.68 -8.20 12.86
N SER A 93 -16.55 -7.06 12.22
CA SER A 93 -17.68 -6.27 11.73
C SER A 93 -18.48 -7.01 10.66
N LEU A 94 -17.80 -7.61 9.67
CA LEU A 94 -18.45 -8.38 8.61
C LEU A 94 -19.17 -9.61 9.16
N ASN A 95 -18.50 -10.39 10.01
CA ASN A 95 -19.06 -11.58 10.62
C ASN A 95 -20.30 -11.30 11.48
N ARG A 96 -20.32 -10.15 12.20
CA ARG A 96 -21.52 -9.70 12.95
C ARG A 96 -22.71 -9.39 12.05
N ARG A 97 -22.48 -9.05 10.79
CA ARG A 97 -23.52 -8.79 9.77
C ARG A 97 -23.92 -10.03 8.97
N GLY A 98 -23.42 -11.22 9.38
CA GLY A 98 -23.71 -12.49 8.71
C GLY A 98 -22.84 -12.79 7.48
N GLY A 99 -21.80 -12.00 7.21
CA GLY A 99 -20.85 -12.27 6.13
C GLY A 99 -19.88 -13.39 6.49
N ASP A 100 -19.40 -14.10 5.48
CA ASP A 100 -18.50 -15.23 5.63
C ASP A 100 -17.01 -14.88 5.32
N ALA A 101 -16.12 -15.89 5.44
CA ALA A 101 -14.70 -15.73 5.16
C ALA A 101 -14.42 -15.46 3.67
N GLY A 102 -15.26 -15.99 2.77
CA GLY A 102 -15.17 -15.75 1.33
C GLY A 102 -15.48 -14.29 0.99
N ASP A 103 -16.54 -13.75 1.57
CA ASP A 103 -16.90 -12.33 1.42
C ASP A 103 -15.78 -11.40 1.93
N TYR A 104 -15.20 -11.75 3.08
CA TYR A 104 -14.08 -11.01 3.64
C TYR A 104 -12.88 -11.00 2.67
N LEU A 105 -12.47 -12.19 2.22
CA LEU A 105 -11.32 -12.35 1.34
C LEU A 105 -11.54 -11.63 -0.01
N ARG A 106 -12.70 -11.81 -0.62
CA ARG A 106 -13.07 -11.13 -1.86
C ARG A 106 -12.99 -9.62 -1.74
N ASN A 107 -13.52 -9.04 -0.65
CA ASN A 107 -13.48 -7.60 -0.42
C ASN A 107 -12.03 -7.10 -0.23
N ARG A 108 -11.17 -7.89 0.41
CA ARG A 108 -9.75 -7.56 0.59
C ARG A 108 -8.99 -7.62 -0.72
N VAL A 109 -9.14 -8.71 -1.47
CA VAL A 109 -8.51 -8.89 -2.79
C VAL A 109 -8.91 -7.75 -3.72
N LEU A 110 -10.19 -7.46 -3.88
CA LEU A 110 -10.65 -6.40 -4.77
C LEU A 110 -10.14 -5.02 -4.37
N ARG A 111 -10.05 -4.74 -3.06
CA ARG A 111 -9.53 -3.47 -2.56
C ARG A 111 -8.04 -3.27 -2.86
N LEU A 112 -7.25 -4.35 -2.90
CA LEU A 112 -5.83 -4.31 -3.21
C LEU A 112 -5.56 -4.41 -4.72
N VAL A 113 -6.25 -5.30 -5.41
CA VAL A 113 -6.03 -5.56 -6.84
C VAL A 113 -6.46 -4.38 -7.70
N ARG A 114 -7.59 -3.73 -7.42
CA ARG A 114 -8.06 -2.60 -8.22
C ARG A 114 -7.04 -1.47 -8.37
N PRO A 115 -6.48 -0.88 -7.29
CA PRO A 115 -5.46 0.16 -7.43
C PRO A 115 -4.16 -0.38 -8.02
N THR A 116 -3.80 -1.64 -7.76
CA THR A 116 -2.61 -2.27 -8.31
C THR A 116 -2.73 -2.42 -9.83
N VAL A 117 -3.84 -2.92 -10.33
CA VAL A 117 -4.09 -3.02 -11.78
C VAL A 117 -4.06 -1.64 -12.44
N ALA A 118 -4.69 -0.63 -11.83
CA ALA A 118 -4.67 0.73 -12.35
C ALA A 118 -3.24 1.29 -12.43
N LEU A 119 -2.42 1.07 -11.38
CA LEU A 119 -1.02 1.49 -11.35
C LEU A 119 -0.19 0.81 -12.44
N TYR A 120 -0.31 -0.52 -12.59
CA TYR A 120 0.45 -1.26 -13.60
C TYR A 120 -0.03 -0.96 -15.03
N ALA A 121 -1.31 -0.72 -15.22
CA ALA A 121 -1.83 -0.26 -16.51
C ALA A 121 -1.27 1.13 -16.87
N PHE A 122 -1.24 2.04 -15.92
CA PHE A 122 -0.61 3.36 -16.08
C PHE A 122 0.89 3.24 -16.38
N LEU A 123 1.60 2.41 -15.64
CA LEU A 123 3.03 2.17 -15.85
C LEU A 123 3.31 1.57 -17.23
N ALA A 124 2.53 0.55 -17.64
CA ALA A 124 2.67 -0.06 -18.96
C ALA A 124 2.43 0.94 -20.09
N LEU A 125 1.39 1.78 -19.95
CA LEU A 125 1.12 2.85 -20.92
C LEU A 125 2.25 3.88 -20.95
N SER A 126 2.76 4.28 -19.80
CA SER A 126 3.87 5.25 -19.69
C SER A 126 5.15 4.71 -20.31
N LEU A 127 5.50 3.44 -20.08
CA LEU A 127 6.64 2.77 -20.69
C LEU A 127 6.47 2.65 -22.21
N TRP A 128 5.27 2.31 -22.67
CA TRP A 128 4.95 2.26 -24.10
C TRP A 128 5.11 3.63 -24.76
N CYS A 129 4.58 4.69 -24.15
CA CYS A 129 4.77 6.05 -24.65
C CYS A 129 6.28 6.44 -24.64
N ALA A 130 7.03 6.05 -23.62
CA ALA A 130 8.46 6.34 -23.52
C ALA A 130 9.25 5.63 -24.65
N THR A 131 8.89 4.42 -25.05
CA THR A 131 9.48 3.76 -26.23
C THR A 131 9.22 4.56 -27.52
N ALA A 132 8.00 5.11 -27.68
CA ALA A 132 7.64 5.89 -28.84
C ALA A 132 8.41 7.23 -28.96
N VAL A 133 8.84 7.78 -27.82
CA VAL A 133 9.67 9.02 -27.75
C VAL A 133 11.17 8.70 -27.88
N GLY A 134 11.56 7.42 -27.98
CA GLY A 134 12.95 7.01 -28.20
C GLY A 134 13.78 6.87 -26.92
N VAL A 135 13.15 6.66 -25.76
CA VAL A 135 13.89 6.36 -24.51
C VAL A 135 14.61 5.01 -24.65
N PRO A 136 15.90 4.91 -24.27
CA PRO A 136 16.68 3.68 -24.38
C PRO A 136 16.01 2.49 -23.67
N GLY A 137 15.95 1.34 -24.35
CA GLY A 137 15.28 0.14 -23.81
C GLY A 137 15.87 -0.37 -22.50
N GLU A 138 17.18 -0.21 -22.28
CA GLU A 138 17.86 -0.54 -21.02
C GLU A 138 17.28 0.23 -19.83
N MET A 139 17.03 1.53 -20.01
CA MET A 139 16.43 2.37 -18.97
C MET A 139 14.99 1.94 -18.67
N LEU A 140 14.22 1.60 -19.70
CA LEU A 140 12.85 1.11 -19.54
C LEU A 140 12.81 -0.24 -18.82
N ALA A 141 13.74 -1.16 -19.13
CA ALA A 141 13.86 -2.45 -18.46
C ALA A 141 14.16 -2.30 -16.96
N VAL A 142 15.04 -1.37 -16.58
CA VAL A 142 15.34 -1.08 -15.18
C VAL A 142 14.11 -0.57 -14.43
N ILE A 143 13.36 0.36 -15.02
CA ILE A 143 12.13 0.90 -14.41
C ILE A 143 11.09 -0.21 -14.25
N ALA A 144 10.90 -1.04 -15.28
CA ALA A 144 9.96 -2.16 -15.24
C ALA A 144 10.35 -3.20 -14.17
N ALA A 145 11.63 -3.56 -14.08
CA ALA A 145 12.13 -4.48 -13.06
C ALA A 145 11.92 -3.93 -11.65
N GLY A 146 12.25 -2.66 -11.42
CA GLY A 146 12.07 -1.99 -10.12
C GLY A 146 10.60 -1.97 -9.68
N ALA A 147 9.66 -1.75 -10.61
CA ALA A 147 8.24 -1.79 -10.31
C ALA A 147 7.76 -3.20 -9.93
N GLY A 148 8.31 -4.25 -10.54
CA GLY A 148 7.95 -5.64 -10.27
C GLY A 148 8.32 -6.11 -8.86
N VAL A 149 9.42 -5.61 -8.32
CA VAL A 149 9.90 -5.98 -6.98
C VAL A 149 8.88 -5.68 -5.87
N GLN A 150 8.05 -4.65 -6.04
CA GLN A 150 7.05 -4.28 -5.03
C GLN A 150 5.90 -5.31 -4.88
N LEU A 151 5.69 -6.18 -5.86
CA LEU A 151 4.58 -7.15 -5.86
C LEU A 151 4.71 -8.22 -4.78
N TRP A 152 5.93 -8.63 -4.42
CA TRP A 152 6.14 -9.64 -3.39
C TRP A 152 5.54 -9.21 -2.03
N PHE A 153 5.71 -7.92 -1.68
CA PHE A 153 5.17 -7.37 -0.45
C PHE A 153 3.65 -7.39 -0.43
N LEU A 154 3.02 -7.04 -1.56
CA LEU A 154 1.57 -7.09 -1.70
C LEU A 154 1.04 -8.52 -1.54
N ALA A 155 1.73 -9.51 -2.12
CA ALA A 155 1.39 -10.92 -1.98
C ALA A 155 1.51 -11.38 -0.52
N ALA A 156 2.62 -11.06 0.15
CA ALA A 156 2.83 -11.39 1.57
C ALA A 156 1.75 -10.75 2.45
N TYR A 157 1.42 -9.50 2.21
CA TYR A 157 0.37 -8.79 2.95
C TYR A 157 -1.00 -9.43 2.74
N LEU A 158 -1.33 -9.85 1.52
CA LEU A 158 -2.59 -10.53 1.19
C LEU A 158 -2.69 -11.88 1.89
N ILE A 159 -1.61 -12.66 1.90
CA ILE A 159 -1.53 -13.94 2.62
C ILE A 159 -1.78 -13.72 4.11
N CYS A 160 -1.10 -12.77 4.74
CA CYS A 160 -1.32 -12.44 6.15
C CYS A 160 -2.78 -12.03 6.43
N GLN A 161 -3.41 -11.28 5.55
CA GLN A 161 -4.81 -10.91 5.71
C GLN A 161 -5.76 -12.10 5.53
N ALA A 162 -5.45 -13.03 4.64
CA ALA A 162 -6.26 -14.23 4.41
C ALA A 162 -6.28 -15.16 5.62
N THR A 163 -5.24 -15.15 6.47
CA THR A 163 -5.20 -15.96 7.70
C THR A 163 -6.06 -15.41 8.85
N VAL A 164 -6.50 -14.15 8.79
CA VAL A 164 -7.23 -13.48 9.90
C VAL A 164 -8.51 -14.23 10.32
N PRO A 165 -9.40 -14.71 9.43
CA PRO A 165 -10.59 -15.46 9.85
C PRO A 165 -10.23 -16.75 10.59
N VAL A 166 -9.20 -17.47 10.11
CA VAL A 166 -8.72 -18.72 10.69
C VAL A 166 -8.14 -18.46 12.08
N MET A 167 -7.25 -17.47 12.22
CA MET A 167 -6.68 -17.08 13.51
C MET A 167 -7.74 -16.65 14.52
N ALA A 168 -8.75 -15.88 14.07
CA ALA A 168 -9.86 -15.47 14.91
C ALA A 168 -10.71 -16.68 15.38
N ALA A 169 -10.87 -17.72 14.54
CA ALA A 169 -11.56 -18.95 14.91
C ALA A 169 -10.77 -19.77 15.95
N PHE A 170 -9.45 -19.89 15.77
CA PHE A 170 -8.59 -20.58 16.74
C PHE A 170 -8.59 -19.88 18.10
N HIS A 171 -8.45 -18.57 18.14
CA HIS A 171 -8.48 -17.79 19.39
C HIS A 171 -9.81 -17.94 20.17
N LYS A 172 -10.93 -18.13 19.46
CA LYS A 172 -12.23 -18.40 20.11
C LYS A 172 -12.30 -19.80 20.72
N ARG A 173 -11.58 -20.80 20.17
CA ARG A 173 -11.58 -22.19 20.65
C ARG A 173 -10.61 -22.43 21.80
N ALA A 174 -9.53 -21.68 21.86
CA ALA A 174 -8.49 -21.75 22.91
C ALA A 174 -8.24 -20.36 23.48
N PRO A 175 -9.18 -19.80 24.27
CA PRO A 175 -8.93 -18.58 25.03
C PRO A 175 -7.92 -18.90 26.12
N TYR A 176 -6.82 -18.13 26.19
CA TYR A 176 -5.83 -18.19 27.27
C TYR A 176 -6.43 -17.62 28.55
#